data_77ca345cc471a30c13855696d5c8e5d3
#
_entry.id   77ca345cc471a30c13855696d5c8e5d3
#
_cell.length_a   1.000
_cell.length_b   1.000
_cell.length_c   1.000
_cell.angle_alpha   90.00
_cell.angle_beta   90.00
_cell.angle_gamma   90.00
#
_symmetry.space_group_name_H-M   'P 1'
#
loop_
_entity.id
_entity.type
_entity.pdbx_description
1 polymer ?
#
loop_
_entity_poly.entity_id
_entity_poly.type
_entity_poly.pdbx_seq_one_letter_code
_entity_poly.pdbx_strand_id
1 'polypeptide(L)'
;MAHVSLESRRATIEDLGELESLWVEAGLPALELGKFLTEFHVVTDPEGHILHAIGLLVEGDQALLHSEALSASGLLTVDPDACRATLWKRLRILSRNQGISRIWTREDAEYWRISGYQSVPESQFPQELPSFVQREEGWWNYQSPDPIQSDLQVKREMALWQTQREQEKQNFQQRVKAFRAVALGLIVVLIVLSAVFVVKLAQVRPDAFQRLLQLFR
;
A
#
# COMPACT_ATOMS: atom_id res chain seq x y z
N MET A 1 2.39 -20.34 5.50
CA MET A 1 1.43 -19.24 5.71
C MET A 1 1.43 -18.38 4.46
N ALA A 2 0.28 -18.17 3.82
CA ALA A 2 0.18 -17.27 2.67
C ALA A 2 0.51 -15.84 3.14
N HIS A 3 1.38 -15.16 2.44
CA HIS A 3 1.73 -13.77 2.72
C HIS A 3 0.52 -12.92 2.28
N VAL A 4 -0.32 -12.51 3.23
CA VAL A 4 -1.41 -11.57 2.97
C VAL A 4 -0.76 -10.22 2.62
N SER A 5 -1.07 -9.70 1.43
CA SER A 5 -0.58 -8.38 1.00
C SER A 5 -1.37 -7.31 1.74
N LEU A 6 -0.73 -6.64 2.71
CA LEU A 6 -1.33 -5.54 3.45
C LEU A 6 -1.02 -4.22 2.75
N GLU A 7 -2.03 -3.36 2.61
CA GLU A 7 -1.87 -2.02 2.07
C GLU A 7 -2.22 -0.97 3.13
N SER A 8 -1.44 0.13 3.19
CA SER A 8 -1.74 1.24 4.09
C SER A 8 -2.01 2.52 3.32
N ARG A 9 -3.11 3.21 3.67
CA ARG A 9 -3.53 4.46 3.04
C ARG A 9 -4.17 5.41 4.07
N ARG A 10 -4.43 6.64 3.65
CA ARG A 10 -5.26 7.56 4.43
C ARG A 10 -6.72 7.14 4.32
N ALA A 11 -7.48 7.30 5.39
CA ALA A 11 -8.91 7.08 5.38
C ALA A 11 -9.63 8.08 4.45
N THR A 12 -10.68 7.61 3.81
CA THR A 12 -11.57 8.37 2.93
C THR A 12 -12.98 8.38 3.47
N ILE A 13 -13.85 9.20 2.90
CA ILE A 13 -15.26 9.26 3.31
C ILE A 13 -15.99 7.92 3.10
N GLU A 14 -15.52 7.11 2.16
CA GLU A 14 -16.09 5.79 1.86
C GLU A 14 -15.80 4.79 2.98
N ASP A 15 -14.73 5.01 3.75
CA ASP A 15 -14.32 4.16 4.87
C ASP A 15 -15.11 4.44 6.16
N LEU A 16 -15.85 5.54 6.22
CA LEU A 16 -16.44 6.03 7.47
C LEU A 16 -17.31 4.97 8.15
N GLY A 17 -18.17 4.29 7.40
CA GLY A 17 -19.09 3.29 7.99
C GLY A 17 -18.37 2.08 8.58
N GLU A 18 -17.29 1.63 7.94
CA GLU A 18 -16.48 0.53 8.45
C GLU A 18 -15.61 0.97 9.64
N LEU A 19 -15.08 2.19 9.59
CA LEU A 19 -14.33 2.79 10.70
C LEU A 19 -15.20 3.02 11.93
N GLU A 20 -16.44 3.52 11.77
CA GLU A 20 -17.37 3.68 12.90
C GLU A 20 -17.61 2.34 13.59
N SER A 21 -17.81 1.27 12.83
CA SER A 21 -17.99 -0.08 13.36
C SER A 21 -16.73 -0.55 14.11
N LEU A 22 -15.55 -0.32 13.54
CA LEU A 22 -14.28 -0.66 14.15
C LEU A 22 -14.02 0.11 15.44
N TRP A 23 -14.32 1.40 15.48
CA TRP A 23 -14.18 2.23 16.69
C TRP A 23 -15.15 1.82 17.80
N VAL A 24 -16.39 1.50 17.44
CA VAL A 24 -17.36 0.97 18.42
C VAL A 24 -16.89 -0.35 19.01
N GLU A 25 -16.37 -1.27 18.18
CA GLU A 25 -15.80 -2.55 18.63
C GLU A 25 -14.61 -2.34 19.57
N ALA A 26 -13.78 -1.34 19.30
CA ALA A 26 -12.65 -0.95 20.13
C ALA A 26 -13.05 -0.12 21.39
N GLY A 27 -14.33 0.19 21.58
CA GLY A 27 -14.81 1.01 22.69
C GLY A 27 -14.46 2.50 22.57
N LEU A 28 -14.19 2.98 21.36
CA LEU A 28 -13.82 4.37 21.08
C LEU A 28 -15.06 5.23 20.73
N PRO A 29 -15.00 6.55 20.91
CA PRO A 29 -16.11 7.47 20.63
C PRO A 29 -16.29 7.72 19.12
N ALA A 30 -16.89 6.76 18.40
CA ALA A 30 -16.98 6.74 16.94
C ALA A 30 -17.54 8.04 16.32
N LEU A 31 -18.65 8.59 16.90
CA LEU A 31 -19.27 9.83 16.39
C LEU A 31 -18.35 11.06 16.49
N GLU A 32 -17.46 11.09 17.47
CA GLU A 32 -16.49 12.17 17.63
C GLU A 32 -15.34 11.99 16.67
N LEU A 33 -14.81 10.77 16.56
CA LEU A 33 -13.70 10.43 15.67
C LEU A 33 -14.07 10.63 14.20
N GLY A 34 -15.30 10.38 13.81
CA GLY A 34 -15.80 10.60 12.45
C GLY A 34 -15.64 12.06 11.97
N LYS A 35 -15.64 13.04 12.88
CA LYS A 35 -15.40 14.46 12.55
C LYS A 35 -13.95 14.71 12.11
N PHE A 36 -13.03 13.86 12.53
CA PHE A 36 -11.59 13.95 12.26
C PHE A 36 -11.10 12.84 11.32
N LEU A 37 -11.98 12.31 10.51
CA LEU A 37 -11.71 11.19 9.59
C LEU A 37 -10.40 11.37 8.80
N THR A 38 -10.09 12.60 8.40
CA THR A 38 -8.89 12.92 7.62
C THR A 38 -7.57 12.76 8.37
N GLU A 39 -7.61 12.58 9.68
CA GLU A 39 -6.44 12.30 10.51
C GLU A 39 -6.12 10.79 10.53
N PHE A 40 -7.10 9.95 10.15
CA PHE A 40 -6.94 8.51 10.24
C PHE A 40 -6.20 7.90 9.05
N HIS A 41 -5.39 6.92 9.38
CA HIS A 41 -4.72 6.03 8.46
C HIS A 41 -5.18 4.60 8.71
N VAL A 42 -5.38 3.85 7.64
CA VAL A 42 -5.92 2.49 7.69
C VAL A 42 -4.96 1.50 7.04
N VAL A 43 -5.03 0.26 7.50
CA VAL A 43 -4.46 -0.92 6.82
C VAL A 43 -5.60 -1.78 6.35
N THR A 44 -5.56 -2.17 5.08
CA THR A 44 -6.57 -3.00 4.44
C THR A 44 -5.97 -4.32 3.97
N ASP A 45 -6.84 -5.33 3.88
CA ASP A 45 -6.57 -6.57 3.17
C ASP A 45 -6.67 -6.38 1.65
N PRO A 46 -6.39 -7.42 0.83
CA PRO A 46 -6.53 -7.35 -0.62
C PRO A 46 -7.97 -7.15 -1.12
N GLU A 47 -8.94 -7.50 -0.33
CA GLU A 47 -10.37 -7.32 -0.59
C GLU A 47 -10.85 -5.89 -0.27
N GLY A 48 -10.01 -5.11 0.43
CA GLY A 48 -10.27 -3.71 0.79
C GLY A 48 -10.86 -3.51 2.19
N HIS A 49 -11.06 -4.57 2.97
CA HIS A 49 -11.58 -4.45 4.34
C HIS A 49 -10.55 -3.84 5.29
N ILE A 50 -11.01 -3.01 6.20
CA ILE A 50 -10.15 -2.35 7.18
C ILE A 50 -9.80 -3.31 8.32
N LEU A 51 -8.51 -3.60 8.46
CA LEU A 51 -7.98 -4.46 9.52
C LEU A 51 -7.47 -3.66 10.71
N HIS A 52 -6.99 -2.44 10.47
CA HIS A 52 -6.36 -1.60 11.48
C HIS A 52 -6.54 -0.13 11.13
N ALA A 53 -6.79 0.70 12.12
CA ALA A 53 -6.87 2.14 11.98
C ALA A 53 -6.14 2.84 13.15
N ILE A 54 -5.52 3.98 12.87
CA ILE A 54 -4.94 4.87 13.89
C ILE A 54 -5.01 6.33 13.41
N GLY A 55 -5.26 7.25 14.34
CA GLY A 55 -5.24 8.69 14.09
C GLY A 55 -3.81 9.25 14.17
N LEU A 56 -3.51 10.24 13.32
CA LEU A 56 -2.29 11.05 13.36
C LEU A 56 -2.68 12.53 13.35
N LEU A 57 -2.73 13.14 14.53
CA LEU A 57 -2.96 14.57 14.71
C LEU A 57 -1.61 15.30 14.68
N VAL A 58 -1.47 16.33 13.83
CA VAL A 58 -0.22 17.06 13.64
C VAL A 58 -0.36 18.49 14.15
N GLU A 59 0.57 18.93 14.99
CA GLU A 59 0.68 20.29 15.48
C GLU A 59 2.13 20.77 15.39
N GLY A 60 2.40 21.67 14.44
CA GLY A 60 3.77 22.15 14.16
C GLY A 60 4.67 21.02 13.66
N ASP A 61 5.78 20.80 14.36
CA ASP A 61 6.74 19.74 14.09
C ASP A 61 6.54 18.50 15.00
N GLN A 62 5.39 18.40 15.66
CA GLN A 62 5.05 17.29 16.55
C GLN A 62 3.73 16.64 16.11
N ALA A 63 3.57 15.37 16.42
CA ALA A 63 2.34 14.62 16.11
C ALA A 63 1.92 13.71 17.27
N LEU A 64 0.63 13.38 17.31
CA LEU A 64 0.04 12.43 18.22
C LEU A 64 -0.49 11.23 17.44
N LEU A 65 -0.08 10.03 17.83
CA LEU A 65 -0.78 8.80 17.47
C LEU A 65 -1.85 8.51 18.52
N HIS A 66 -3.10 8.34 18.07
CA HIS A 66 -4.24 8.15 18.97
C HIS A 66 -5.29 7.23 18.37
N SER A 67 -6.16 6.72 19.25
CA SER A 67 -7.36 5.97 18.86
C SER A 67 -7.05 4.78 17.96
N GLU A 68 -6.06 3.98 18.37
CA GLU A 68 -5.73 2.73 17.67
C GLU A 68 -6.91 1.76 17.78
N ALA A 69 -7.33 1.23 16.64
CA ALA A 69 -8.39 0.22 16.56
C ALA A 69 -7.97 -0.92 15.62
N LEU A 70 -8.21 -2.16 16.03
CA LEU A 70 -7.90 -3.38 15.32
C LEU A 70 -9.16 -4.21 15.15
N SER A 71 -9.43 -4.71 13.96
CA SER A 71 -10.56 -5.57 13.66
C SER A 71 -10.39 -6.93 14.34
N ALA A 72 -11.31 -7.32 15.22
CA ALA A 72 -11.29 -8.64 15.87
C ALA A 72 -11.43 -9.78 14.86
N SER A 73 -12.19 -9.60 13.80
CA SER A 73 -12.32 -10.57 12.70
C SER A 73 -11.03 -10.67 11.88
N GLY A 74 -10.36 -9.55 11.63
CA GLY A 74 -9.06 -9.50 10.93
C GLY A 74 -7.94 -10.19 11.71
N LEU A 75 -7.96 -10.11 13.03
CA LEU A 75 -6.98 -10.76 13.93
C LEU A 75 -6.99 -12.30 13.86
N LEU A 76 -8.05 -12.90 13.33
CA LEU A 76 -8.09 -14.35 13.09
C LEU A 76 -7.18 -14.79 11.93
N THR A 77 -6.86 -13.87 11.02
CA THR A 77 -6.16 -14.17 9.78
C THR A 77 -4.82 -13.45 9.63
N VAL A 78 -4.64 -12.33 10.33
CA VAL A 78 -3.47 -11.45 10.21
C VAL A 78 -2.91 -11.13 11.59
N ASP A 79 -1.59 -11.13 11.71
CA ASP A 79 -0.88 -10.71 12.91
C ASP A 79 -1.06 -9.19 13.14
N PRO A 80 -1.53 -8.76 14.33
CA PRO A 80 -1.67 -7.34 14.69
C PRO A 80 -0.40 -6.54 14.47
N ASP A 81 0.76 -7.11 14.78
CA ASP A 81 2.03 -6.42 14.65
C ASP A 81 2.44 -6.26 13.19
N ALA A 82 2.01 -7.14 12.29
CA ALA A 82 2.18 -6.95 10.84
C ALA A 82 1.35 -5.76 10.32
N CYS A 83 0.12 -5.56 10.85
CA CYS A 83 -0.69 -4.38 10.54
C CYS A 83 -0.02 -3.11 11.06
N ARG A 84 0.42 -3.09 12.31
CA ARG A 84 1.15 -1.97 12.91
C ARG A 84 2.43 -1.65 12.15
N ALA A 85 3.20 -2.65 11.75
CA ALA A 85 4.43 -2.48 10.98
C ALA A 85 4.17 -1.82 9.62
N THR A 86 3.11 -2.26 8.91
CA THR A 86 2.70 -1.70 7.62
C THR A 86 2.30 -0.24 7.78
N LEU A 87 1.51 0.07 8.78
CA LEU A 87 1.07 1.43 9.08
C LEU A 87 2.24 2.32 9.52
N TRP A 88 3.08 1.83 10.42
CA TRP A 88 4.24 2.56 10.94
C TRP A 88 5.23 2.95 9.84
N LYS A 89 5.48 2.05 8.91
CA LYS A 89 6.30 2.35 7.73
C LYS A 89 5.77 3.56 6.96
N ARG A 90 4.45 3.65 6.75
CA ARG A 90 3.80 4.79 6.10
C ARG A 90 3.90 6.05 6.93
N LEU A 91 3.56 5.97 8.22
CA LEU A 91 3.56 7.12 9.12
C LEU A 91 4.96 7.75 9.26
N ARG A 92 6.01 6.93 9.30
CA ARG A 92 7.40 7.41 9.30
C ARG A 92 7.75 8.20 8.03
N ILE A 93 7.28 7.76 6.87
CA ILE A 93 7.49 8.48 5.61
C ILE A 93 6.73 9.82 5.64
N LEU A 94 5.48 9.81 6.07
CA LEU A 94 4.67 11.03 6.20
C LEU A 94 5.30 12.03 7.17
N SER A 95 5.72 11.56 8.33
CA SER A 95 6.34 12.39 9.36
C SER A 95 7.61 13.08 8.85
N ARG A 96 8.45 12.34 8.13
CA ARG A 96 9.65 12.94 7.50
C ARG A 96 9.28 13.97 6.45
N ASN A 97 8.30 13.69 5.60
CA ASN A 97 7.87 14.62 4.55
C ASN A 97 7.25 15.90 5.09
N GLN A 98 6.64 15.82 6.28
CA GLN A 98 6.01 16.96 6.97
C GLN A 98 6.95 17.64 7.97
N GLY A 99 8.19 17.17 8.13
CA GLY A 99 9.15 17.75 9.07
C GLY A 99 8.83 17.48 10.55
N ILE A 100 8.07 16.40 10.83
CA ILE A 100 7.72 16.04 12.20
C ILE A 100 8.96 15.48 12.90
N SER A 101 9.38 16.16 13.94
CA SER A 101 10.55 15.81 14.75
C SER A 101 10.22 14.81 15.86
N ARG A 102 8.97 14.83 16.35
CA ARG A 102 8.55 14.01 17.49
C ARG A 102 7.13 13.50 17.32
N ILE A 103 6.93 12.21 17.64
CA ILE A 103 5.61 11.58 17.63
C ILE A 103 5.29 11.05 19.02
N TRP A 104 4.17 11.48 19.57
CA TRP A 104 3.66 11.11 20.88
C TRP A 104 2.59 10.05 20.78
N THR A 105 2.45 9.20 21.80
CA THR A 105 1.33 8.28 21.94
C THR A 105 1.08 7.89 23.39
N ARG A 106 -0.15 7.50 23.69
CA ARG A 106 -0.54 6.80 24.93
C ARG A 106 -1.02 5.38 24.63
N GLU A 107 -0.94 4.95 23.37
CA GLU A 107 -1.31 3.58 22.97
C GLU A 107 -0.36 2.58 23.62
N ASP A 108 -0.92 1.64 24.39
CA ASP A 108 -0.14 0.70 25.21
C ASP A 108 0.13 -0.64 24.50
N ALA A 109 0.50 -0.60 23.23
CA ALA A 109 0.92 -1.79 22.51
C ALA A 109 2.44 -1.99 22.66
N GLU A 110 2.87 -3.21 22.94
CA GLU A 110 4.30 -3.56 23.03
C GLU A 110 5.04 -3.24 21.72
N TYR A 111 4.33 -3.35 20.58
CA TYR A 111 4.87 -2.97 19.27
C TYR A 111 5.48 -1.57 19.25
N TRP A 112 4.83 -0.57 19.86
CA TRP A 112 5.33 0.80 19.87
C TRP A 112 6.65 0.91 20.64
N ARG A 113 6.78 0.18 21.76
CA ARG A 113 8.02 0.13 22.57
C ARG A 113 9.18 -0.42 21.75
N ILE A 114 9.00 -1.55 21.08
CA ILE A 114 10.06 -2.17 20.25
C ILE A 114 10.33 -1.38 18.96
N SER A 115 9.39 -0.54 18.52
CA SER A 115 9.53 0.35 17.35
C SER A 115 10.32 1.61 17.62
N GLY A 116 10.85 1.77 18.84
CA GLY A 116 11.73 2.87 19.24
C GLY A 116 11.05 4.00 20.02
N TYR A 117 9.79 3.81 20.42
CA TYR A 117 9.16 4.74 21.38
C TYR A 117 9.77 4.57 22.76
N GLN A 118 9.98 5.68 23.42
CA GLN A 118 10.53 5.72 24.78
C GLN A 118 9.51 6.33 25.74
N SER A 119 9.38 5.75 26.94
CA SER A 119 8.56 6.32 28.00
C SER A 119 9.13 7.66 28.43
N VAL A 120 8.25 8.63 28.61
CA VAL A 120 8.62 9.99 29.04
C VAL A 120 8.26 10.17 30.51
N PRO A 121 9.24 10.10 31.43
CA PRO A 121 8.97 10.44 32.81
C PRO A 121 8.69 11.94 32.96
N GLU A 122 7.95 12.31 33.98
CA GLU A 122 7.51 13.68 34.21
C GLU A 122 8.65 14.72 34.18
N SER A 123 9.82 14.34 34.68
CA SER A 123 11.02 15.18 34.70
C SER A 123 11.67 15.46 33.34
N GLN A 124 11.30 14.69 32.30
CA GLN A 124 11.90 14.76 30.97
C GLN A 124 10.98 15.40 29.92
N PHE A 125 9.82 15.92 30.33
CA PHE A 125 8.98 16.68 29.39
C PHE A 125 9.71 17.94 28.93
N PRO A 126 9.68 18.24 27.61
CA PRO A 126 10.18 19.49 27.08
C PRO A 126 9.46 20.69 27.68
N GLN A 127 10.10 21.88 27.62
CA GLN A 127 9.48 23.11 28.11
C GLN A 127 8.22 23.47 27.32
N GLU A 128 8.28 23.33 26.00
CA GLU A 128 7.16 23.54 25.10
C GLU A 128 6.55 22.18 24.70
N LEU A 129 5.28 22.02 25.03
CA LEU A 129 4.49 20.85 24.72
C LEU A 129 3.40 21.23 23.71
N PRO A 130 3.08 20.34 22.75
CA PRO A 130 1.91 20.55 21.92
C PRO A 130 0.63 20.50 22.76
N SER A 131 -0.44 21.09 22.25
CA SER A 131 -1.70 21.26 22.98
C SER A 131 -2.33 19.92 23.43
N PHE A 132 -2.04 18.86 22.72
CA PHE A 132 -2.56 17.51 22.98
C PHE A 132 -1.77 16.72 24.05
N VAL A 133 -0.58 17.20 24.48
CA VAL A 133 0.23 16.51 25.50
C VAL A 133 0.06 17.21 26.86
N GLN A 134 -0.38 16.44 27.83
CA GLN A 134 -0.45 16.88 29.24
C GLN A 134 0.75 16.31 29.99
N ARG A 135 1.21 17.03 31.06
CA ARG A 135 2.30 16.56 31.92
C ARG A 135 1.80 15.51 32.91
N GLU A 136 1.56 14.33 32.37
CA GLU A 136 1.03 13.17 33.10
C GLU A 136 1.89 11.95 32.74
N GLU A 137 1.84 10.92 33.58
CA GLU A 137 2.47 9.62 33.29
C GLU A 137 1.76 8.91 32.14
N GLY A 138 2.47 7.95 31.52
CA GLY A 138 1.93 7.08 30.49
C GLY A 138 2.12 7.57 29.05
N TRP A 139 2.90 8.64 28.87
CA TRP A 139 3.29 9.10 27.54
C TRP A 139 4.52 8.35 27.01
N TRP A 140 4.47 8.04 25.75
CA TRP A 140 5.58 7.51 24.96
C TRP A 140 5.89 8.48 23.84
N ASN A 141 7.15 8.67 23.52
CA ASN A 141 7.53 9.44 22.35
C ASN A 141 8.51 8.69 21.46
N TYR A 142 8.40 8.95 20.18
CA TYR A 142 9.37 8.61 19.17
C TYR A 142 10.01 9.88 18.65
N GLN A 143 11.32 9.96 18.72
CA GLN A 143 12.09 11.06 18.16
C GLN A 143 12.58 10.65 16.78
N SER A 144 12.16 11.40 15.76
CA SER A 144 12.61 11.15 14.39
C SER A 144 14.13 11.39 14.32
N PRO A 145 14.91 10.49 13.74
CA PRO A 145 16.32 10.74 13.55
C PRO A 145 16.54 11.98 12.68
N ASP A 146 17.62 12.73 13.00
CA ASP A 146 17.98 14.02 12.42
C ASP A 146 17.73 14.05 10.89
N PRO A 147 17.07 15.11 10.35
CA PRO A 147 16.71 15.23 8.94
C PRO A 147 17.92 15.09 7.98
N ILE A 148 19.12 15.42 8.41
CA ILE A 148 20.34 15.28 7.59
C ILE A 148 20.69 13.80 7.33
N GLN A 149 20.52 12.93 8.31
CA GLN A 149 20.73 11.49 8.12
C GLN A 149 19.53 10.84 7.38
N SER A 150 18.32 11.36 7.59
CA SER A 150 17.14 10.88 6.92
C SER A 150 17.15 11.17 5.41
N ASP A 151 17.69 12.31 5.00
CA ASP A 151 17.73 12.72 3.59
C ASP A 151 18.63 11.80 2.75
N LEU A 152 19.73 11.31 3.33
CA LEU A 152 20.60 10.33 2.66
C LEU A 152 19.95 8.92 2.57
N GLN A 153 19.18 8.53 3.58
CA GLN A 153 18.44 7.27 3.56
C GLN A 153 17.24 7.34 2.59
N VAL A 154 16.49 8.44 2.59
CA VAL A 154 15.38 8.67 1.65
C VAL A 154 15.89 8.71 0.20
N LYS A 155 17.03 9.36 -0.07
CA LYS A 155 17.65 9.34 -1.39
C LYS A 155 18.09 7.93 -1.82
N ARG A 156 18.60 7.12 -0.90
CA ARG A 156 18.95 5.72 -1.17
C ARG A 156 17.69 4.86 -1.43
N GLU A 157 16.66 5.01 -0.62
CA GLU A 157 15.39 4.29 -0.82
C GLU A 157 14.70 4.72 -2.11
N MET A 158 14.66 6.03 -2.44
CA MET A 158 14.16 6.51 -3.73
C MET A 158 14.96 5.96 -4.92
N ALA A 159 16.27 5.91 -4.81
CA ALA A 159 17.11 5.33 -5.85
C ALA A 159 16.81 3.83 -6.06
N LEU A 160 16.61 3.08 -4.98
CA LEU A 160 16.20 1.67 -5.05
C LEU A 160 14.81 1.50 -5.69
N TRP A 161 13.85 2.35 -5.34
CA TRP A 161 12.51 2.35 -5.93
C TRP A 161 12.52 2.70 -7.43
N GLN A 162 13.36 3.65 -7.82
CA GLN A 162 13.53 4.00 -9.24
C GLN A 162 14.14 2.84 -10.02
N THR A 163 15.15 2.19 -9.45
CA THR A 163 15.82 1.02 -10.08
C THR A 163 14.83 -0.16 -10.23
N GLN A 164 14.02 -0.43 -9.22
CA GLN A 164 12.98 -1.46 -9.31
C GLN A 164 11.92 -1.15 -10.37
N ARG A 165 11.43 0.09 -10.42
CA ARG A 165 10.49 0.51 -11.47
C ARG A 165 11.08 0.44 -12.88
N GLU A 166 12.34 0.76 -13.05
CA GLU A 166 13.02 0.63 -14.34
C GLU A 166 13.19 -0.84 -14.74
N GLN A 167 13.52 -1.72 -13.79
CA GLN A 167 13.59 -3.16 -14.05
C GLN A 167 12.22 -3.74 -14.41
N GLU A 168 11.16 -3.35 -13.72
CA GLU A 168 9.80 -3.77 -14.07
C GLU A 168 9.38 -3.30 -15.46
N LYS A 169 9.68 -2.05 -15.82
CA LYS A 169 9.43 -1.52 -17.17
C LYS A 169 10.21 -2.29 -18.24
N GLN A 170 11.48 -2.61 -17.98
CA GLN A 170 12.31 -3.40 -18.90
C GLN A 170 11.76 -4.83 -19.06
N ASN A 171 11.39 -5.47 -17.96
CA ASN A 171 10.78 -6.81 -17.97
C ASN A 171 9.44 -6.81 -18.72
N PHE A 172 8.62 -5.78 -18.52
CA PHE A 172 7.37 -5.62 -19.25
C PHE A 172 7.61 -5.43 -20.75
N GLN A 173 8.55 -4.57 -21.13
CA GLN A 173 8.91 -4.37 -22.55
C GLN A 173 9.46 -5.64 -23.19
N GLN A 174 10.26 -6.42 -22.48
CA GLN A 174 10.75 -7.71 -22.99
C GLN A 174 9.62 -8.71 -23.20
N ARG A 175 8.67 -8.80 -22.27
CA ARG A 175 7.47 -9.63 -22.43
C ARG A 175 6.62 -9.20 -23.62
N VAL A 176 6.40 -7.91 -23.80
CA VAL A 176 5.65 -7.38 -24.96
C VAL A 176 6.36 -7.71 -26.28
N LYS A 177 7.70 -7.59 -26.35
CA LYS A 177 8.48 -7.99 -27.53
C LYS A 177 8.38 -9.49 -27.81
N ALA A 178 8.46 -10.32 -26.78
CA ALA A 178 8.28 -11.77 -26.91
C ALA A 178 6.88 -12.14 -27.41
N PHE A 179 5.82 -11.52 -26.87
CA PHE A 179 4.46 -11.71 -27.34
C PHE A 179 4.27 -11.31 -28.81
N ARG A 180 4.86 -10.18 -29.23
CA ARG A 180 4.81 -9.74 -30.63
C ARG A 180 5.53 -10.73 -31.57
N ALA A 181 6.67 -11.27 -31.15
CA ALA A 181 7.39 -12.27 -31.94
C ALA A 181 6.58 -13.57 -32.09
N VAL A 182 5.94 -14.04 -31.03
CA VAL A 182 5.06 -15.22 -31.06
C VAL A 182 3.84 -14.99 -31.95
N ALA A 183 3.20 -13.83 -31.85
CA ALA A 183 2.06 -13.46 -32.68
C ALA A 183 2.40 -13.42 -34.17
N LEU A 184 3.55 -12.82 -34.51
CA LEU A 184 4.06 -12.80 -35.89
C LEU A 184 4.35 -14.22 -36.39
N GLY A 185 4.96 -15.07 -35.57
CA GLY A 185 5.21 -16.46 -35.90
C GLY A 185 3.92 -17.23 -36.21
N LEU A 186 2.88 -17.06 -35.40
CA LEU A 186 1.55 -17.67 -35.63
C LEU A 186 0.91 -17.20 -36.94
N ILE A 187 1.02 -15.90 -37.27
CA ILE A 187 0.50 -15.36 -38.54
C ILE A 187 1.20 -16.02 -39.72
N VAL A 188 2.54 -16.14 -39.67
CA VAL A 188 3.31 -16.81 -40.75
C VAL A 188 2.90 -18.25 -40.90
N VAL A 189 2.75 -19.01 -39.81
CA VAL A 189 2.28 -20.41 -39.86
C VAL A 189 0.88 -20.51 -40.47
N LEU A 190 -0.03 -19.63 -40.12
CA LEU A 190 -1.39 -19.61 -40.72
C LEU A 190 -1.36 -19.31 -42.21
N ILE A 191 -0.52 -18.41 -42.66
CA ILE A 191 -0.35 -18.10 -44.09
C ILE A 191 0.18 -19.32 -44.83
N VAL A 192 1.20 -20.00 -44.31
CA VAL A 192 1.78 -21.20 -44.92
C VAL A 192 0.75 -22.33 -44.98
N LEU A 193 0.02 -22.57 -43.89
CA LEU A 193 -1.03 -23.59 -43.88
C LEU A 193 -2.15 -23.27 -44.89
N SER A 194 -2.56 -22.02 -45.00
CA SER A 194 -3.55 -21.59 -45.98
C SER A 194 -3.08 -21.78 -47.39
N ALA A 195 -1.82 -21.47 -47.70
CA ALA A 195 -1.24 -21.70 -49.02
C ALA A 195 -1.15 -23.18 -49.37
N VAL A 196 -0.71 -24.03 -48.44
CA VAL A 196 -0.69 -25.51 -48.62
C VAL A 196 -2.10 -26.05 -48.85
N PHE A 197 -3.08 -25.57 -48.10
CA PHE A 197 -4.49 -25.97 -48.24
C PHE A 197 -5.04 -25.61 -49.63
N VAL A 198 -4.76 -24.38 -50.11
CA VAL A 198 -5.18 -23.92 -51.45
C VAL A 198 -4.54 -24.78 -52.54
N VAL A 199 -3.24 -25.06 -52.45
CA VAL A 199 -2.54 -25.95 -53.41
C VAL A 199 -3.12 -27.37 -53.41
N LYS A 200 -3.37 -27.96 -52.25
CA LYS A 200 -4.02 -29.27 -52.12
C LYS A 200 -5.43 -29.28 -52.69
N LEU A 201 -6.21 -28.23 -52.44
CA LEU A 201 -7.56 -28.10 -52.98
C LEU A 201 -7.55 -28.04 -54.51
N ALA A 202 -6.63 -27.29 -55.10
CA ALA A 202 -6.44 -27.21 -56.55
C ALA A 202 -6.04 -28.54 -57.20
N GLN A 203 -5.24 -29.35 -56.48
CA GLN A 203 -4.83 -30.67 -56.96
C GLN A 203 -5.92 -31.75 -56.88
N VAL A 204 -6.72 -31.75 -55.81
CA VAL A 204 -7.71 -32.82 -55.53
C VAL A 204 -9.08 -32.52 -56.16
N ARG A 205 -9.47 -31.25 -56.30
CA ARG A 205 -10.77 -30.83 -56.84
C ARG A 205 -10.63 -29.54 -57.69
N PRO A 206 -10.17 -29.64 -58.93
CA PRO A 206 -9.96 -28.46 -59.80
C PRO A 206 -11.25 -27.70 -60.06
N ASP A 207 -12.40 -28.34 -60.11
CA ASP A 207 -13.71 -27.71 -60.33
C ASP A 207 -14.15 -26.80 -59.16
N ALA A 208 -13.83 -27.23 -57.92
CA ALA A 208 -14.12 -26.44 -56.72
C ALA A 208 -13.21 -25.19 -56.63
N PHE A 209 -11.97 -25.28 -57.06
CA PHE A 209 -11.03 -24.18 -57.12
C PHE A 209 -11.44 -23.10 -58.13
N GLN A 210 -11.95 -23.49 -59.30
CA GLN A 210 -12.46 -22.51 -60.26
C GLN A 210 -13.70 -21.75 -59.76
N ARG A 211 -14.62 -22.41 -59.06
CA ARG A 211 -15.77 -21.75 -58.42
C ARG A 211 -15.35 -20.75 -57.35
N LEU A 212 -14.31 -21.04 -56.57
CA LEU A 212 -13.78 -20.13 -55.56
C LEU A 212 -13.14 -18.86 -56.19
N LEU A 213 -12.43 -19.01 -57.29
CA LEU A 213 -11.87 -17.87 -58.04
C LEU A 213 -12.95 -16.98 -58.66
N GLN A 214 -14.11 -17.52 -59.01
CA GLN A 214 -15.25 -16.74 -59.53
C GLN A 214 -15.94 -15.91 -58.45
N LEU A 215 -15.86 -16.28 -57.17
CA LEU A 215 -16.40 -15.53 -56.03
C LEU A 215 -15.58 -14.27 -55.69
N PHE A 216 -14.31 -14.23 -56.09
CA PHE A 216 -13.40 -13.10 -55.82
C PHE A 216 -13.22 -12.16 -57.05
N ARG A 217 -13.98 -12.40 -58.09
CA ARG A 217 -14.01 -11.55 -59.31
C ARG A 217 -15.31 -10.79 -59.42
#